data_df59deb43e318e645856584b0beabe94
#
_entry.id   df59deb43e318e645856584b0beabe94
#
_cell.length_a   1.000
_cell.length_b   1.000
_cell.length_c   1.000
_cell.angle_alpha   90.00
_cell.angle_beta   90.00
_cell.angle_gamma   90.00
#
_symmetry.space_group_name_H-M   'P 1'
#
loop_
_entity.id
_entity.type
_entity.pdbx_description
1 polymer ?
#
loop_
_entity_poly.entity_id
_entity_poly.type
_entity_poly.pdbx_seq_one_letter_code
_entity_poly.pdbx_strand_id
1 'polypeptide(L)'
;FIWKKHRFSIFLPGQHQISNAVTALAAAEELMERLPSEGRRKLEPGENARFIPAADKRLGWPEMERGLANARWPGRLELLGERPYTFRDGAHNPDGARKLAQFLEKHFTNRRIIYIMGVLKDKEYEKMLAELMPLASEIYTFRPHNERGLSGEVLAACAQRFGVPSHCCQDVNEAIRRGREKAEQEDVIVICGSLSFMEEMED
;
A
#
# COMPACT_ATOMS: atom_id res chain seq x y z
N PHE A 1 0.32 -19.20 -3.43
CA PHE A 1 1.66 -19.77 -3.22
C PHE A 1 1.61 -21.04 -2.36
N ILE A 2 2.69 -21.80 -2.35
CA ILE A 2 2.83 -23.01 -1.53
C ILE A 2 3.99 -22.79 -0.54
N TRP A 3 3.74 -23.10 0.72
CA TRP A 3 4.75 -23.10 1.79
C TRP A 3 4.59 -24.33 2.67
N LYS A 4 5.68 -25.06 2.96
CA LYS A 4 5.69 -26.33 3.72
C LYS A 4 4.57 -27.32 3.31
N LYS A 5 4.34 -27.48 1.98
CA LYS A 5 3.31 -28.33 1.34
C LYS A 5 1.86 -27.85 1.49
N HIS A 6 1.60 -26.73 2.20
CA HIS A 6 0.29 -26.10 2.32
C HIS A 6 0.11 -25.02 1.27
N ARG A 7 -1.11 -24.91 0.71
CA ARG A 7 -1.47 -23.87 -0.27
C ARG A 7 -2.09 -22.70 0.45
N PHE A 8 -1.55 -21.52 0.23
CA PHE A 8 -2.04 -20.27 0.75
C PHE A 8 -2.48 -19.32 -0.35
N SER A 9 -3.53 -18.55 -0.07
CA SER A 9 -3.92 -17.37 -0.85
C SER A 9 -3.79 -16.13 0.03
N ILE A 10 -3.44 -15.01 -0.61
CA ILE A 10 -3.42 -13.69 0.02
C ILE A 10 -4.20 -12.74 -0.87
N PHE A 11 -4.93 -11.83 -0.26
CA PHE A 11 -5.67 -10.80 -0.98
C PHE A 11 -4.79 -9.60 -1.35
N LEU A 12 -3.71 -9.38 -0.60
CA LEU A 12 -2.79 -8.26 -0.84
C LEU A 12 -2.00 -8.49 -2.13
N PRO A 13 -2.12 -7.61 -3.13
CA PRO A 13 -1.43 -7.76 -4.40
C PRO A 13 0.06 -7.42 -4.29
N GLY A 14 0.86 -7.95 -5.24
CA GLY A 14 2.30 -7.73 -5.31
C GLY A 14 3.12 -8.91 -4.82
N GLN A 15 4.17 -9.27 -5.58
CA GLN A 15 4.99 -10.45 -5.28
C GLN A 15 5.70 -10.38 -3.92
N HIS A 16 6.06 -9.19 -3.47
CA HIS A 16 6.66 -8.97 -2.14
C HIS A 16 5.71 -9.36 -1.00
N GLN A 17 4.39 -9.36 -1.21
CA GLN A 17 3.43 -9.77 -0.19
C GLN A 17 3.49 -11.28 0.08
N ILE A 18 3.92 -12.09 -0.89
CA ILE A 18 4.18 -13.51 -0.68
C ILE A 18 5.32 -13.69 0.33
N SER A 19 6.42 -12.93 0.19
CA SER A 19 7.53 -12.96 1.15
C SER A 19 7.09 -12.50 2.54
N ASN A 20 6.28 -11.46 2.63
CA ASN A 20 5.71 -10.99 3.89
C ASN A 20 4.82 -12.07 4.53
N ALA A 21 3.97 -12.72 3.75
CA ALA A 21 3.11 -13.81 4.21
C ALA A 21 3.92 -15.00 4.72
N VAL A 22 4.97 -15.41 4.01
CA VAL A 22 5.88 -16.49 4.45
C VAL A 22 6.56 -16.12 5.77
N THR A 23 7.00 -14.89 5.93
CA THR A 23 7.58 -14.39 7.20
C THR A 23 6.57 -14.44 8.34
N ALA A 24 5.34 -14.02 8.09
CA ALA A 24 4.25 -14.07 9.07
C ALA A 24 3.91 -15.52 9.48
N LEU A 25 3.85 -16.44 8.51
CA LEU A 25 3.61 -17.86 8.77
C LEU A 25 4.74 -18.49 9.59
N ALA A 26 6.00 -18.19 9.25
CA ALA A 26 7.15 -18.68 10.01
C ALA A 26 7.17 -18.15 11.44
N ALA A 27 6.84 -16.88 11.64
CA ALA A 27 6.72 -16.29 12.96
C ALA A 27 5.57 -16.90 13.79
N ALA A 28 4.42 -17.14 13.15
CA ALA A 28 3.29 -17.78 13.80
C ALA A 28 3.59 -19.22 14.24
N GLU A 29 4.26 -19.99 13.38
CA GLU A 29 4.70 -21.36 13.69
C GLU A 29 5.67 -21.38 14.88
N GLU A 30 6.70 -20.53 14.86
CA GLU A 30 7.68 -20.40 15.95
C GLU A 30 7.02 -20.01 17.27
N LEU A 31 6.05 -19.09 17.23
CA LEU A 31 5.29 -18.71 18.40
C LEU A 31 4.47 -19.88 18.96
N MET A 32 3.85 -20.68 18.09
CA MET A 32 3.08 -21.85 18.50
C MET A 32 3.95 -22.94 19.15
N GLU A 33 5.17 -23.13 18.67
CA GLU A 33 6.12 -24.08 19.25
C GLU A 33 6.60 -23.63 20.63
N ARG A 34 6.74 -22.32 20.85
CA ARG A 34 7.25 -21.74 22.11
C ARG A 34 6.17 -21.48 23.16
N LEU A 35 4.91 -21.34 22.74
CA LEU A 35 3.82 -21.15 23.71
C LEU A 35 3.55 -22.43 24.46
N PRO A 36 3.59 -22.43 25.82
CA PRO A 36 3.31 -23.62 26.63
C PRO A 36 1.92 -24.18 26.31
N SER A 37 1.83 -25.49 26.13
CA SER A 37 0.57 -26.20 25.95
C SER A 37 -0.33 -26.15 27.23
N GLU A 38 0.24 -25.74 28.34
CA GLU A 38 -0.42 -25.61 29.64
C GLU A 38 -0.15 -24.23 30.23
N GLY A 39 -1.18 -23.44 30.40
CA GLY A 39 -1.04 -22.17 31.12
C GLY A 39 -2.13 -21.15 30.79
N ARG A 40 -3.35 -21.45 31.21
CA ARG A 40 -4.37 -20.40 31.39
C ARG A 40 -3.90 -19.47 32.50
N ARG A 41 -3.16 -18.44 32.18
CA ARG A 41 -3.06 -17.30 33.08
C ARG A 41 -4.41 -16.58 33.04
N LYS A 42 -5.21 -16.70 34.10
CA LYS A 42 -6.35 -15.80 34.33
C LYS A 42 -5.76 -14.39 34.42
N LEU A 43 -6.16 -13.53 33.48
CA LEU A 43 -5.85 -12.10 33.57
C LEU A 43 -6.62 -11.51 34.73
N GLU A 44 -5.93 -10.75 35.57
CA GLU A 44 -6.57 -9.95 36.62
C GLU A 44 -7.36 -8.80 35.95
N PRO A 45 -8.47 -8.34 36.59
CA PRO A 45 -9.26 -7.23 36.06
C PRO A 45 -8.40 -5.96 35.93
N GLY A 46 -8.15 -5.51 34.72
CA GLY A 46 -7.34 -4.31 34.43
C GLY A 46 -6.14 -4.55 33.49
N GLU A 47 -5.76 -5.79 33.20
CA GLU A 47 -4.74 -6.08 32.17
C GLU A 47 -5.32 -5.96 30.76
N ASN A 48 -4.65 -5.20 29.91
CA ASN A 48 -5.05 -4.96 28.50
C ASN A 48 -5.00 -6.28 27.68
N ALA A 49 -6.13 -6.95 27.56
CA ALA A 49 -6.32 -8.23 26.88
C ALA A 49 -6.36 -8.12 25.35
N ARG A 50 -5.54 -7.26 24.71
CA ARG A 50 -5.60 -7.10 23.25
C ARG A 50 -5.00 -8.24 22.43
N PHE A 51 -4.36 -9.22 23.03
CA PHE A 51 -3.69 -10.30 22.31
C PHE A 51 -3.61 -11.63 23.07
N ILE A 52 -4.73 -12.20 23.50
CA ILE A 52 -4.74 -13.59 23.96
C ILE A 52 -5.70 -14.36 23.07
N PRO A 53 -5.22 -15.32 22.26
CA PRO A 53 -6.10 -16.28 21.59
C PRO A 53 -6.90 -17.02 22.66
N ALA A 54 -8.21 -17.14 22.48
CA ALA A 54 -9.04 -17.96 23.34
C ALA A 54 -8.40 -19.35 23.45
N ALA A 55 -8.13 -19.78 24.68
CA ALA A 55 -7.19 -20.84 25.06
C ALA A 55 -7.56 -22.27 24.61
N ASP A 56 -8.49 -22.45 23.69
CA ASP A 56 -8.98 -23.78 23.30
C ASP A 56 -8.82 -24.12 21.81
N LYS A 57 -8.27 -23.22 20.99
CA LYS A 57 -7.97 -23.52 19.57
C LYS A 57 -6.50 -23.29 19.30
N ARG A 58 -5.73 -24.36 19.19
CA ARG A 58 -4.40 -24.29 18.58
C ARG A 58 -4.56 -23.71 17.18
N LEU A 59 -3.79 -22.67 16.85
CA LEU A 59 -3.66 -22.17 15.49
C LEU A 59 -3.10 -23.32 14.64
N GLY A 60 -3.95 -23.90 13.81
CA GLY A 60 -3.54 -24.90 12.82
C GLY A 60 -3.38 -24.28 11.44
N TRP A 61 -2.94 -25.09 10.49
CA TRP A 61 -2.84 -24.69 9.09
C TRP A 61 -4.12 -24.06 8.52
N PRO A 62 -5.34 -24.62 8.82
CA PRO A 62 -6.58 -24.03 8.33
C PRO A 62 -6.85 -22.61 8.89
N GLU A 63 -6.47 -22.33 10.12
CA GLU A 63 -6.60 -21.01 10.73
C GLU A 63 -5.63 -20.02 10.08
N MET A 64 -4.40 -20.43 9.82
CA MET A 64 -3.40 -19.63 9.12
C MET A 64 -3.82 -19.34 7.69
N GLU A 65 -4.36 -20.33 6.96
CA GLU A 65 -4.89 -20.15 5.61
C GLU A 65 -6.03 -19.12 5.59
N ARG A 66 -6.99 -19.23 6.49
CA ARG A 66 -8.09 -18.27 6.61
C ARG A 66 -7.61 -16.89 7.00
N GLY A 67 -6.66 -16.82 7.93
CA GLY A 67 -6.07 -15.54 8.38
C GLY A 67 -5.42 -14.78 7.23
N LEU A 68 -4.59 -15.45 6.45
CA LEU A 68 -3.93 -14.83 5.29
C LEU A 68 -4.91 -14.48 4.16
N ALA A 69 -5.86 -15.36 3.86
CA ALA A 69 -6.87 -15.11 2.82
C ALA A 69 -7.75 -13.89 3.16
N ASN A 70 -7.98 -13.63 4.44
CA ASN A 70 -8.77 -12.50 4.91
C ASN A 70 -7.96 -11.26 5.30
N ALA A 71 -6.63 -11.34 5.24
CA ALA A 71 -5.78 -10.20 5.55
C ALA A 71 -6.06 -9.04 4.60
N ARG A 72 -6.37 -7.88 5.15
CA ARG A 72 -6.58 -6.62 4.45
C ARG A 72 -5.70 -5.57 5.07
N TRP A 73 -5.11 -4.74 4.26
CA TRP A 73 -4.31 -3.63 4.74
C TRP A 73 -4.59 -2.41 3.88
N PRO A 74 -5.32 -1.42 4.38
CA PRO A 74 -5.58 -0.19 3.64
C PRO A 74 -4.28 0.45 3.13
N GLY A 75 -4.32 0.95 1.90
CA GLY A 75 -3.16 1.58 1.28
C GLY A 75 -2.05 0.61 0.86
N ARG A 76 -2.35 -0.65 0.57
CA ARG A 76 -1.42 -1.59 -0.06
C ARG A 76 -2.01 -2.11 -1.36
N LEU A 77 -1.75 -1.39 -2.46
CA LEU A 77 -2.35 -1.62 -3.78
C LEU A 77 -3.88 -1.85 -3.66
N GLU A 78 -4.50 -1.03 -2.85
CA GLU A 78 -5.92 -1.11 -2.57
C GLU A 78 -6.71 -0.59 -3.77
N LEU A 79 -7.60 -1.41 -4.30
CA LEU A 79 -8.47 -1.05 -5.41
C LEU A 79 -9.67 -0.25 -4.89
N LEU A 80 -9.78 1.00 -5.33
CA LEU A 80 -10.88 1.91 -4.99
C LEU A 80 -11.93 2.01 -6.10
N GLY A 81 -11.59 1.66 -7.34
CA GLY A 81 -12.48 1.73 -8.48
C GLY A 81 -11.94 0.94 -9.66
N GLU A 82 -12.84 0.48 -10.56
CA GLU A 82 -12.49 -0.36 -11.70
C GLU A 82 -12.56 0.35 -13.06
N ARG A 83 -13.23 1.53 -13.14
CA ARG A 83 -13.38 2.28 -14.40
C ARG A 83 -13.37 3.79 -14.15
N PRO A 84 -12.22 4.45 -14.23
CA PRO A 84 -10.86 3.91 -14.42
C PRO A 84 -10.40 3.07 -13.22
N TYR A 85 -9.43 2.18 -13.44
CA TYR A 85 -8.79 1.49 -12.33
C TYR A 85 -8.14 2.52 -11.41
N THR A 86 -8.57 2.56 -10.17
CA THR A 86 -8.06 3.51 -9.18
C THR A 86 -7.46 2.75 -8.01
N PHE A 87 -6.15 2.90 -7.82
CA PHE A 87 -5.41 2.26 -6.73
C PHE A 87 -4.93 3.28 -5.71
N ARG A 88 -4.94 2.87 -4.44
CA ARG A 88 -4.29 3.56 -3.34
C ARG A 88 -3.13 2.72 -2.82
N ASP A 89 -1.92 3.30 -2.77
CA ASP A 89 -0.73 2.61 -2.29
C ASP A 89 0.15 3.48 -1.41
N GLY A 90 0.61 2.92 -0.30
CA GLY A 90 1.45 3.61 0.67
C GLY A 90 2.95 3.61 0.34
N ALA A 91 3.34 3.45 -0.92
CA ALA A 91 4.73 3.61 -1.33
C ALA A 91 5.25 5.00 -0.95
N HIS A 92 6.24 5.07 -0.07
CA HIS A 92 6.78 6.30 0.52
C HIS A 92 8.32 6.30 0.57
N ASN A 93 8.95 5.38 -0.13
CA ASN A 93 10.41 5.26 -0.28
C ASN A 93 10.73 4.64 -1.65
N PRO A 94 12.01 4.68 -2.10
CA PRO A 94 12.39 4.18 -3.42
C PRO A 94 12.07 2.70 -3.65
N ASP A 95 12.23 1.84 -2.63
CA ASP A 95 11.92 0.42 -2.75
C ASP A 95 10.43 0.16 -2.94
N GLY A 96 9.57 0.88 -2.19
CA GLY A 96 8.13 0.85 -2.37
C GLY A 96 7.71 1.35 -3.77
N ALA A 97 8.29 2.47 -4.22
CA ALA A 97 8.03 3.03 -5.55
C ALA A 97 8.41 2.04 -6.66
N ARG A 98 9.56 1.39 -6.55
CA ARG A 98 10.00 0.36 -7.50
C ARG A 98 9.04 -0.83 -7.55
N LYS A 99 8.59 -1.33 -6.40
CA LYS A 99 7.61 -2.44 -6.33
C LYS A 99 6.26 -2.07 -6.93
N LEU A 100 5.83 -0.83 -6.70
CA LEU A 100 4.62 -0.27 -7.30
C LEU A 100 4.77 -0.18 -8.82
N ALA A 101 5.89 0.36 -9.33
CA ALA A 101 6.20 0.44 -10.75
C ALA A 101 6.18 -0.96 -11.40
N GLN A 102 6.86 -1.94 -10.82
CA GLN A 102 6.88 -3.32 -11.31
C GLN A 102 5.49 -3.95 -11.38
N PHE A 103 4.64 -3.68 -10.41
CA PHE A 103 3.26 -4.15 -10.44
C PHE A 103 2.48 -3.51 -11.60
N LEU A 104 2.58 -2.20 -11.76
CA LEU A 104 1.87 -1.47 -12.81
C LEU A 104 2.36 -1.88 -14.20
N GLU A 105 3.65 -1.98 -14.41
CA GLU A 105 4.26 -2.43 -15.66
C GLU A 105 3.76 -3.84 -16.05
N LYS A 106 3.71 -4.75 -15.08
CA LYS A 106 3.29 -6.14 -15.32
C LYS A 106 1.81 -6.28 -15.64
N HIS A 107 0.94 -5.49 -15.00
CA HIS A 107 -0.50 -5.70 -15.04
C HIS A 107 -1.27 -4.69 -15.90
N PHE A 108 -0.65 -3.54 -16.22
CA PHE A 108 -1.28 -2.44 -16.93
C PHE A 108 -0.45 -1.95 -18.12
N THR A 109 0.24 -2.88 -18.78
CA THR A 109 0.99 -2.63 -20.01
C THR A 109 0.10 -1.93 -21.05
N ASN A 110 0.62 -0.87 -21.67
CA ASN A 110 -0.07 -0.06 -22.68
C ASN A 110 -1.30 0.74 -22.18
N ARG A 111 -1.47 0.89 -20.87
CA ARG A 111 -2.47 1.81 -20.31
C ARG A 111 -1.82 3.11 -19.88
N ARG A 112 -2.55 4.21 -20.01
CA ARG A 112 -2.13 5.49 -19.46
C ARG A 112 -2.20 5.43 -17.93
N ILE A 113 -1.13 5.86 -17.27
CA ILE A 113 -1.07 5.91 -15.81
C ILE A 113 -1.01 7.36 -15.35
N ILE A 114 -1.99 7.76 -14.56
CA ILE A 114 -2.11 9.08 -13.95
C ILE A 114 -1.77 8.93 -12.47
N TYR A 115 -0.71 9.61 -12.03
CA TYR A 115 -0.33 9.61 -10.62
C TYR A 115 -0.95 10.78 -9.87
N ILE A 116 -1.37 10.52 -8.63
CA ILE A 116 -1.77 11.51 -7.64
C ILE A 116 -0.82 11.34 -6.47
N MET A 117 0.05 12.31 -6.21
CA MET A 117 1.19 12.10 -5.33
C MET A 117 1.42 13.23 -4.34
N GLY A 118 1.48 12.85 -3.05
CA GLY A 118 1.92 13.73 -1.97
C GLY A 118 2.97 13.02 -1.12
N VAL A 119 4.09 13.69 -0.82
CA VAL A 119 5.21 13.09 -0.10
C VAL A 119 5.66 13.96 1.07
N LEU A 120 6.41 13.38 2.00
CA LEU A 120 7.05 14.10 3.09
C LEU A 120 8.47 14.56 2.68
N LYS A 121 8.93 15.70 3.21
CA LYS A 121 10.22 16.33 2.88
C LYS A 121 11.44 15.44 3.18
N ASP A 122 11.31 14.59 4.21
CA ASP A 122 12.37 13.69 4.67
C ASP A 122 12.50 12.41 3.84
N LYS A 123 11.68 12.25 2.78
CA LYS A 123 11.72 11.10 1.90
C LYS A 123 12.57 11.36 0.67
N GLU A 124 13.14 10.30 0.11
CA GLU A 124 13.93 10.35 -1.12
C GLU A 124 13.01 10.45 -2.36
N TYR A 125 12.18 11.51 -2.41
CA TYR A 125 11.13 11.66 -3.41
C TYR A 125 11.67 11.72 -4.84
N GLU A 126 12.87 12.26 -5.07
CA GLU A 126 13.49 12.26 -6.40
C GLU A 126 13.77 10.85 -6.90
N LYS A 127 14.25 9.95 -6.01
CA LYS A 127 14.44 8.54 -6.36
C LYS A 127 13.11 7.81 -6.55
N MET A 128 12.07 8.17 -5.79
CA MET A 128 10.72 7.62 -6.01
C MET A 128 10.19 8.03 -7.38
N LEU A 129 10.34 9.30 -7.75
CA LEU A 129 9.95 9.78 -9.09
C LEU A 129 10.73 9.06 -10.20
N ALA A 130 12.02 8.81 -10.03
CA ALA A 130 12.82 8.08 -11.00
C ALA A 130 12.29 6.67 -11.30
N GLU A 131 11.68 6.01 -10.30
CA GLU A 131 11.05 4.69 -10.47
C GLU A 131 9.65 4.78 -11.13
N LEU A 132 8.87 5.83 -10.83
CA LEU A 132 7.45 5.91 -11.22
C LEU A 132 7.26 6.66 -12.56
N MET A 133 8.03 7.73 -12.80
CA MET A 133 7.81 8.63 -13.95
C MET A 133 8.00 7.97 -15.31
N PRO A 134 8.85 6.94 -15.50
CA PRO A 134 8.90 6.23 -16.78
C PRO A 134 7.57 5.61 -17.24
N LEU A 135 6.66 5.34 -16.31
CA LEU A 135 5.32 4.79 -16.58
C LEU A 135 4.22 5.87 -16.61
N ALA A 136 4.54 7.10 -16.18
CA ALA A 136 3.57 8.15 -15.99
C ALA A 136 3.16 8.80 -17.33
N SER A 137 1.86 8.93 -17.53
CA SER A 137 1.31 9.81 -18.58
C SER A 137 1.08 11.22 -18.07
N GLU A 138 0.78 11.36 -16.79
CA GLU A 138 0.48 12.64 -16.12
C GLU A 138 0.61 12.49 -14.61
N ILE A 139 0.93 13.58 -13.89
CA ILE A 139 0.98 13.57 -12.43
C ILE A 139 0.30 14.82 -11.84
N TYR A 140 -0.52 14.60 -10.83
CA TYR A 140 -1.13 15.61 -9.96
C TYR A 140 -0.47 15.55 -8.59
N THR A 141 0.14 16.64 -8.16
CA THR A 141 0.90 16.73 -6.91
C THR A 141 0.19 17.65 -5.94
N PHE A 142 0.34 17.38 -4.66
CA PHE A 142 -0.22 18.21 -3.58
C PHE A 142 0.68 18.14 -2.37
N ARG A 143 0.47 19.06 -1.43
CA ARG A 143 1.13 19.03 -0.13
C ARG A 143 0.26 18.30 0.89
N PRO A 144 0.70 17.15 1.48
CA PRO A 144 0.01 16.54 2.61
C PRO A 144 -0.17 17.51 3.77
N HIS A 145 -1.31 17.47 4.47
CA HIS A 145 -1.59 18.28 5.67
C HIS A 145 -0.75 17.78 6.86
N ASN A 146 0.55 17.89 6.73
CA ASN A 146 1.53 17.50 7.73
C ASN A 146 2.64 18.56 7.74
N GLU A 147 3.20 18.89 8.89
CA GLU A 147 4.32 19.85 9.00
C GLU A 147 5.52 19.46 8.13
N ARG A 148 5.73 18.15 7.95
CA ARG A 148 6.75 17.57 7.07
C ARG A 148 6.30 17.44 5.61
N GLY A 149 5.08 17.85 5.25
CA GLY A 149 4.59 17.79 3.87
C GLY A 149 5.49 18.57 2.92
N LEU A 150 5.97 17.91 1.85
CA LEU A 150 6.67 18.57 0.75
C LEU A 150 5.68 19.42 -0.04
N SER A 151 6.12 20.60 -0.51
CA SER A 151 5.30 21.43 -1.39
C SER A 151 4.96 20.69 -2.69
N GLY A 152 3.69 20.77 -3.12
CA GLY A 152 3.22 20.18 -4.37
C GLY A 152 3.96 20.77 -5.58
N GLU A 153 4.29 22.08 -5.56
CA GLU A 153 5.04 22.76 -6.63
C GLU A 153 6.45 22.18 -6.77
N VAL A 154 7.13 21.90 -5.65
CA VAL A 154 8.47 21.29 -5.67
C VAL A 154 8.41 19.90 -6.26
N LEU A 155 7.42 19.11 -5.88
CA LEU A 155 7.23 17.76 -6.39
C LEU A 155 6.89 17.77 -7.89
N ALA A 156 6.00 18.67 -8.31
CA ALA A 156 5.66 18.87 -9.73
C ALA A 156 6.88 19.27 -10.57
N ALA A 157 7.66 20.24 -10.11
CA ALA A 157 8.88 20.67 -10.79
C ALA A 157 9.91 19.54 -10.93
N CYS A 158 10.03 18.67 -9.92
CA CYS A 158 10.85 17.46 -10.02
C CYS A 158 10.33 16.49 -11.07
N ALA A 159 9.01 16.22 -11.11
CA ALA A 159 8.41 15.30 -12.06
C ALA A 159 8.54 15.81 -13.51
N GLN A 160 8.45 17.12 -13.73
CA GLN A 160 8.67 17.75 -15.05
C GLN A 160 10.04 17.46 -15.66
N ARG A 161 11.08 17.24 -14.84
CA ARG A 161 12.41 16.87 -15.34
C ARG A 161 12.43 15.54 -16.09
N PHE A 162 11.43 14.69 -15.87
CA PHE A 162 11.23 13.43 -16.59
C PHE A 162 10.37 13.58 -17.84
N GLY A 163 9.99 14.81 -18.22
CA GLY A 163 9.13 15.08 -19.38
C GLY A 163 7.65 14.77 -19.16
N VAL A 164 7.23 14.53 -17.91
CA VAL A 164 5.85 14.19 -17.57
C VAL A 164 5.04 15.47 -17.30
N PRO A 165 3.86 15.65 -17.93
CA PRO A 165 2.92 16.72 -17.60
C PRO A 165 2.57 16.67 -16.10
N SER A 166 2.83 17.79 -15.40
CA SER A 166 2.77 17.81 -13.93
C SER A 166 1.97 19.02 -13.46
N HIS A 167 1.02 18.79 -12.57
CA HIS A 167 0.07 19.78 -12.08
C HIS A 167 0.10 19.82 -10.55
N CYS A 168 0.29 21.01 -9.98
CA CYS A 168 0.13 21.22 -8.54
C CYS A 168 -1.35 21.47 -8.22
N CYS A 169 -1.83 20.81 -7.18
CA CYS A 169 -3.18 20.94 -6.63
C CYS A 169 -3.11 21.46 -5.20
N GLN A 170 -4.21 22.02 -4.72
CA GLN A 170 -4.33 22.59 -3.39
C GLN A 170 -4.24 21.48 -2.31
N ASP A 171 -4.92 20.36 -2.55
CA ASP A 171 -5.00 19.21 -1.64
C ASP A 171 -5.19 17.89 -2.42
N VAL A 172 -5.31 16.79 -1.69
CA VAL A 172 -5.49 15.45 -2.26
C VAL A 172 -6.84 15.31 -2.98
N ASN A 173 -7.89 15.96 -2.50
CA ASN A 173 -9.24 15.84 -3.06
C ASN A 173 -9.34 16.57 -4.39
N GLU A 174 -8.75 17.76 -4.52
CA GLU A 174 -8.61 18.43 -5.81
C GLU A 174 -7.78 17.59 -6.77
N ALA A 175 -6.68 17.00 -6.34
CA ALA A 175 -5.84 16.17 -7.17
C ALA A 175 -6.59 14.93 -7.69
N ILE A 176 -7.37 14.27 -6.83
CA ILE A 176 -8.22 13.12 -7.20
C ILE A 176 -9.28 13.55 -8.20
N ARG A 177 -10.00 14.64 -7.94
CA ARG A 177 -11.04 15.16 -8.82
C ARG A 177 -10.48 15.44 -10.21
N ARG A 178 -9.37 16.20 -10.30
CA ARG A 178 -8.73 16.54 -11.59
C ARG A 178 -8.19 15.32 -12.32
N GLY A 179 -7.58 14.38 -11.58
CA GLY A 179 -7.13 13.12 -12.15
C GLY A 179 -8.27 12.29 -12.73
N ARG A 180 -9.41 12.21 -12.02
CA ARG A 180 -10.62 11.51 -12.48
C ARG A 180 -11.26 12.20 -13.71
N GLU A 181 -11.32 13.52 -13.74
CA GLU A 181 -11.85 14.30 -14.88
C GLU A 181 -11.01 14.09 -16.15
N LYS A 182 -9.72 13.86 -16.01
CA LYS A 182 -8.79 13.65 -17.12
C LYS A 182 -8.70 12.19 -17.57
N ALA A 183 -9.02 11.25 -16.71
CA ALA A 183 -8.90 9.83 -16.99
C ALA A 183 -10.03 9.33 -17.89
N GLU A 184 -9.69 8.45 -18.82
CA GLU A 184 -10.61 7.63 -19.58
C GLU A 184 -10.88 6.31 -18.84
N GLN A 185 -11.91 5.55 -19.25
CA GLN A 185 -12.32 4.32 -18.57
C GLN A 185 -11.23 3.24 -18.49
N GLU A 186 -10.33 3.21 -19.48
CA GLU A 186 -9.23 2.24 -19.56
C GLU A 186 -7.95 2.70 -18.87
N ASP A 187 -7.90 3.94 -18.38
CA ASP A 187 -6.74 4.48 -17.69
C ASP A 187 -6.58 3.90 -16.28
N VAL A 188 -5.43 4.15 -15.69
CA VAL A 188 -5.10 3.76 -14.33
C VAL A 188 -4.76 5.00 -13.51
N ILE A 189 -5.45 5.22 -12.42
CA ILE A 189 -5.14 6.26 -11.44
C ILE A 189 -4.43 5.62 -10.26
N VAL A 190 -3.31 6.19 -9.85
CA VAL A 190 -2.50 5.69 -8.73
C VAL A 190 -2.27 6.80 -7.72
N ILE A 191 -2.85 6.65 -6.54
CA ILE A 191 -2.71 7.57 -5.42
C ILE A 191 -1.62 7.04 -4.50
N CYS A 192 -0.48 7.75 -4.38
CA CYS A 192 0.67 7.25 -3.63
C CYS A 192 1.56 8.38 -3.05
N GLY A 193 2.63 7.99 -2.34
CA GLY A 193 3.67 8.89 -1.83
C GLY A 193 3.74 8.97 -0.30
N SER A 194 2.64 8.78 0.41
CA SER A 194 2.59 8.68 1.87
C SER A 194 1.29 8.05 2.33
N LEU A 195 1.32 7.39 3.49
CA LEU A 195 0.11 6.96 4.19
C LEU A 195 -0.54 8.10 4.98
N SER A 196 0.20 9.19 5.25
CA SER A 196 -0.22 10.25 6.16
C SER A 196 -1.41 11.09 5.67
N PHE A 197 -1.71 11.10 4.38
CA PHE A 197 -2.83 11.83 3.80
C PHE A 197 -4.04 10.95 3.47
N MET A 198 -3.97 9.65 3.76
CA MET A 198 -5.07 8.74 3.41
C MET A 198 -6.36 9.01 4.18
N GLU A 199 -6.22 9.58 5.38
CA GLU A 199 -7.36 10.04 6.20
C GLU A 199 -7.96 11.36 5.71
N GLU A 200 -7.24 12.10 4.84
CA GLU A 200 -7.70 13.37 4.25
C GLU A 200 -8.57 13.13 3.00
N MET A 201 -8.58 11.90 2.48
CA MET A 201 -9.34 11.56 1.27
C MET A 201 -10.83 11.45 1.60
N GLU A 202 -11.64 12.16 0.83
CA GLU A 202 -13.10 12.01 0.83
C GLU A 202 -13.50 10.74 0.06
N ASP A 203 -14.54 10.04 0.53
CA ASP A 203 -15.09 8.82 -0.08
C ASP A 203 -15.73 9.04 -1.48
#